data_5319847679fd0ee2df6a48e53206af8a
#
_entry.id   5319847679fd0ee2df6a48e53206af8a
#
_cell.length_a   1.000
_cell.length_b   1.000
_cell.length_c   1.000
_cell.angle_alpha   90.00
_cell.angle_beta   90.00
_cell.angle_gamma   90.00
#
_symmetry.space_group_name_H-M   'P 1'
#
loop_
_entity.id
_entity.type
_entity.pdbx_description
1 polymer ?
#
loop_
_entity_poly.entity_id
_entity_poly.type
_entity_poly.pdbx_seq_one_letter_code
_entity_poly.pdbx_strand_id
1 'polypeptide(L)'
;MNSELVTALTEQLDPAGCEVINLPARIWVFGGPTEPSSEPAGSLRDCFWRRTLKSTFNRPWAEHLARPEDFDDWWAFSGYSDLLTFERDACFLARAIILFVESPGSLAELGCLASHDSILPQVLTVVQRQYCEQGARQSFLRLGPLNRVQSHGAECVIGTNQETELPDDDFDAIVETIDEWLKTNPQRTRFDPNKPAHIFLIAADLVDLMLISKQTEIDAVLKFYGVNLDEQILAQHLELLSFFKLIQKEVRGREIFWVRAPGSDAPWVDHKAKSGGRFFREKFKIYAEEYVNGKIRLKSVYGRLP
;
A
#
# COMPACT_ATOMS: atom_id res chain seq x y z
N MET A 1 -14.46 -9.45 26.91
CA MET A 1 -14.74 -10.87 26.59
C MET A 1 -14.65 -10.96 25.07
N ASN A 2 -13.71 -11.74 24.54
CA ASN A 2 -13.57 -11.92 23.10
C ASN A 2 -14.80 -12.63 22.53
N SER A 3 -15.17 -12.35 21.27
CA SER A 3 -16.24 -13.10 20.61
C SER A 3 -15.83 -14.56 20.41
N GLU A 4 -16.81 -15.46 20.31
CA GLU A 4 -16.58 -16.88 20.02
C GLU A 4 -15.76 -17.06 18.73
N LEU A 5 -15.98 -16.18 17.74
CA LEU A 5 -15.26 -16.21 16.47
C LEU A 5 -13.77 -15.88 16.63
N VAL A 6 -13.44 -14.86 17.45
CA VAL A 6 -12.05 -14.50 17.79
C VAL A 6 -11.36 -15.67 18.50
N THR A 7 -12.05 -16.28 19.47
CA THR A 7 -11.51 -17.43 20.20
C THR A 7 -11.24 -18.61 19.26
N ALA A 8 -12.22 -18.98 18.42
CA ALA A 8 -12.08 -20.07 17.47
C ALA A 8 -10.94 -19.83 16.46
N LEU A 9 -10.73 -18.58 16.03
CA LEU A 9 -9.66 -18.23 15.11
C LEU A 9 -8.29 -18.35 15.79
N THR A 10 -8.13 -17.74 16.97
CA THR A 10 -6.85 -17.74 17.71
C THR A 10 -6.43 -19.11 18.22
N GLU A 11 -7.40 -20.02 18.44
CA GLU A 11 -7.10 -21.42 18.81
C GLU A 11 -6.52 -22.24 17.65
N GLN A 12 -6.85 -21.89 16.42
CA GLN A 12 -6.42 -22.63 15.22
C GLN A 12 -5.14 -22.09 14.59
N LEU A 13 -4.84 -20.80 14.73
CA LEU A 13 -3.74 -20.13 14.05
C LEU A 13 -2.41 -20.19 14.81
N ASP A 14 -1.31 -20.30 14.05
CA ASP A 14 0.06 -20.10 14.52
C ASP A 14 0.62 -18.78 13.93
N PRO A 15 0.80 -17.72 14.75
CA PRO A 15 1.35 -16.45 14.27
C PRO A 15 2.76 -16.56 13.68
N ALA A 16 3.59 -17.47 14.24
CA ALA A 16 5.00 -17.57 13.87
C ALA A 16 5.24 -18.10 12.45
N GLY A 17 4.27 -18.81 11.89
CA GLY A 17 4.40 -19.45 10.57
C GLY A 17 3.74 -18.68 9.42
N CYS A 18 3.15 -17.51 9.66
CA CYS A 18 2.40 -16.77 8.65
C CYS A 18 3.30 -16.07 7.62
N GLU A 19 2.81 -15.96 6.39
CA GLU A 19 3.46 -15.24 5.31
C GLU A 19 2.50 -14.25 4.66
N VAL A 20 2.96 -13.03 4.41
CA VAL A 20 2.29 -12.07 3.53
C VAL A 20 2.54 -12.51 2.10
N ILE A 21 1.48 -12.68 1.31
CA ILE A 21 1.55 -13.30 -0.01
C ILE A 21 1.13 -12.39 -1.15
N ASN A 22 0.32 -11.37 -0.87
CA ASN A 22 -0.18 -10.43 -1.88
C ASN A 22 -0.04 -9.00 -1.36
N LEU A 23 1.05 -8.33 -1.74
CA LEU A 23 1.08 -6.88 -1.63
C LEU A 23 0.11 -6.29 -2.67
N PRO A 24 -0.60 -5.20 -2.37
CA PRO A 24 -1.41 -4.51 -3.36
C PRO A 24 -0.56 -4.19 -4.59
N ALA A 25 -1.09 -4.48 -5.78
CA ALA A 25 -0.32 -4.32 -7.03
C ALA A 25 -0.03 -2.85 -7.38
N ARG A 26 -0.63 -1.89 -6.67
CA ARG A 26 -0.51 -0.45 -6.91
C ARG A 26 0.94 0.03 -6.92
N ILE A 27 1.23 0.87 -7.90
CA ILE A 27 2.51 1.56 -8.06
C ILE A 27 2.24 3.06 -8.02
N TRP A 28 2.66 3.73 -6.96
CA TRP A 28 2.52 5.17 -6.86
C TRP A 28 3.47 5.89 -7.80
N VAL A 29 2.99 6.97 -8.44
CA VAL A 29 3.80 7.87 -9.25
C VAL A 29 3.68 9.29 -8.68
N PHE A 30 4.71 9.72 -7.97
CA PHE A 30 4.85 11.04 -7.38
C PHE A 30 5.75 11.93 -8.22
N GLY A 31 5.64 13.26 -8.08
CA GLY A 31 6.48 14.22 -8.81
C GLY A 31 5.82 15.57 -9.00
N GLY A 32 6.15 16.25 -10.09
CA GLY A 32 5.58 17.53 -10.47
C GLY A 32 4.10 17.45 -10.89
N PRO A 33 3.46 18.58 -11.24
CA PRO A 33 2.05 18.63 -11.58
C PRO A 33 1.72 17.79 -12.81
N THR A 34 0.52 17.22 -12.82
CA THR A 34 -0.06 16.56 -14.01
C THR A 34 -1.24 17.40 -14.48
N GLU A 35 -1.21 17.82 -15.73
CA GLU A 35 -2.26 18.59 -16.37
C GLU A 35 -2.72 17.90 -17.66
N PRO A 36 -3.70 16.97 -17.59
CA PRO A 36 -4.07 16.13 -18.73
C PRO A 36 -4.44 16.86 -20.00
N SER A 37 -4.91 18.10 -19.90
CA SER A 37 -5.37 18.92 -21.02
C SER A 37 -4.36 19.98 -21.50
N SER A 38 -3.20 20.13 -20.81
CA SER A 38 -2.19 21.13 -21.21
C SER A 38 -1.22 20.58 -22.27
N GLU A 39 -0.78 21.44 -23.18
CA GLU A 39 0.35 21.22 -24.06
C GLU A 39 1.31 22.41 -23.93
N PRO A 40 2.58 22.19 -23.62
CA PRO A 40 3.25 20.91 -23.34
C PRO A 40 2.84 20.27 -22.02
N ALA A 41 3.39 19.09 -21.70
CA ALA A 41 3.23 18.44 -20.41
C ALA A 41 3.68 19.34 -19.25
N GLY A 42 3.07 19.22 -18.09
CA GLY A 42 3.36 20.08 -16.95
C GLY A 42 4.63 19.70 -16.17
N SER A 43 5.19 18.51 -16.38
CA SER A 43 6.34 17.97 -15.64
C SER A 43 6.92 16.72 -16.33
N LEU A 44 8.08 16.23 -15.88
CA LEU A 44 8.64 14.94 -16.34
C LEU A 44 7.74 13.77 -15.92
N ARG A 45 7.15 13.82 -14.72
CA ARG A 45 6.13 12.87 -14.28
C ARG A 45 4.95 12.82 -15.25
N ASP A 46 4.46 13.98 -15.68
CA ASP A 46 3.35 14.08 -16.64
C ASP A 46 3.74 13.54 -18.02
N CYS A 47 4.97 13.81 -18.49
CA CYS A 47 5.50 13.19 -19.71
C CYS A 47 5.52 11.67 -19.64
N PHE A 48 6.06 11.12 -18.56
CA PHE A 48 6.10 9.68 -18.30
C PHE A 48 4.69 9.09 -18.26
N TRP A 49 3.78 9.70 -17.48
CA TRP A 49 2.40 9.29 -17.33
C TRP A 49 1.67 9.21 -18.69
N ARG A 50 1.71 10.28 -19.46
CA ARG A 50 1.05 10.32 -20.78
C ARG A 50 1.59 9.28 -21.76
N ARG A 51 2.88 8.95 -21.67
CA ARG A 51 3.49 7.91 -22.53
C ARG A 51 3.04 6.51 -22.13
N THR A 52 2.91 6.25 -20.83
CA THR A 52 2.47 4.95 -20.33
C THR A 52 0.99 4.67 -20.60
N LEU A 53 0.17 5.70 -20.81
CA LEU A 53 -1.25 5.56 -21.18
C LEU A 53 -1.48 5.24 -22.66
N LYS A 54 -0.45 5.31 -23.51
CA LYS A 54 -0.61 4.99 -24.94
C LYS A 54 -0.86 3.51 -25.12
N SER A 55 -1.78 3.16 -26.02
CA SER A 55 -2.15 1.77 -26.30
C SER A 55 -1.01 0.88 -26.82
N THR A 56 0.07 1.49 -27.29
CA THR A 56 1.30 0.80 -27.74
C THR A 56 2.25 0.45 -26.59
N PHE A 57 2.04 1.01 -25.40
CA PHE A 57 2.87 0.73 -24.24
C PHE A 57 2.40 -0.56 -23.56
N ASN A 58 3.15 -1.64 -23.75
CA ASN A 58 2.78 -2.97 -23.27
C ASN A 58 3.73 -3.42 -22.13
N ARG A 59 3.41 -3.04 -20.90
CA ARG A 59 4.08 -3.52 -19.70
C ARG A 59 3.05 -3.94 -18.66
N PRO A 60 3.15 -5.15 -18.05
CA PRO A 60 2.16 -5.63 -17.08
C PRO A 60 1.96 -4.74 -15.87
N TRP A 61 3.00 -4.00 -15.46
CA TRP A 61 2.91 -3.10 -14.32
C TRP A 61 2.20 -1.78 -14.62
N ALA A 62 2.05 -1.40 -15.90
CA ALA A 62 1.48 -0.11 -16.30
C ALA A 62 0.02 0.06 -15.86
N GLU A 63 -0.75 -1.02 -15.85
CA GLU A 63 -2.15 -1.02 -15.38
C GLU A 63 -2.31 -0.78 -13.87
N HIS A 64 -1.21 -0.89 -13.13
CA HIS A 64 -1.17 -0.71 -11.69
C HIS A 64 -0.64 0.68 -11.26
N LEU A 65 -0.26 1.52 -12.22
CA LEU A 65 0.16 2.89 -11.94
C LEU A 65 -1.02 3.69 -11.38
N ALA A 66 -0.74 4.47 -10.35
CA ALA A 66 -1.71 5.35 -9.72
C ALA A 66 -1.04 6.65 -9.24
N ARG A 67 -1.80 7.74 -9.25
CA ARG A 67 -1.38 9.04 -8.73
C ARG A 67 -2.29 9.44 -7.57
N PRO A 68 -1.87 10.30 -6.64
CA PRO A 68 -2.73 10.88 -5.64
C PRO A 68 -4.01 11.49 -6.23
N GLU A 69 -3.87 12.19 -7.36
CA GLU A 69 -4.94 12.88 -8.08
C GLU A 69 -5.99 11.93 -8.68
N ASP A 70 -5.71 10.64 -8.75
CA ASP A 70 -6.68 9.64 -9.23
C ASP A 70 -7.74 9.29 -8.15
N PHE A 71 -7.61 9.84 -6.94
CA PHE A 71 -8.49 9.60 -5.80
C PHE A 71 -9.16 10.90 -5.37
N ASP A 72 -10.47 11.02 -5.59
CA ASP A 72 -11.26 12.24 -5.31
C ASP A 72 -11.14 12.73 -3.87
N ASP A 73 -11.08 11.79 -2.92
CA ASP A 73 -11.03 12.08 -1.48
C ASP A 73 -9.60 12.07 -0.90
N TRP A 74 -8.55 12.06 -1.73
CA TRP A 74 -7.16 12.04 -1.27
C TRP A 74 -6.88 13.16 -0.25
N TRP A 75 -7.35 14.37 -0.57
CA TRP A 75 -7.16 15.56 0.24
C TRP A 75 -7.99 15.61 1.54
N ALA A 76 -8.91 14.67 1.72
CA ALA A 76 -9.68 14.51 2.95
C ALA A 76 -8.94 13.71 4.03
N PHE A 77 -7.80 13.10 3.70
CA PHE A 77 -6.89 12.31 4.56
C PHE A 77 -7.55 11.11 5.27
N SER A 78 -8.73 10.69 4.88
CA SER A 78 -9.42 9.50 5.43
C SER A 78 -9.35 9.37 6.97
N GLY A 79 -9.54 10.48 7.70
CA GLY A 79 -9.50 10.52 9.18
C GLY A 79 -8.10 10.68 9.79
N TYR A 80 -7.07 10.89 8.98
CA TYR A 80 -5.74 11.28 9.45
C TYR A 80 -5.68 12.77 9.81
N SER A 81 -4.73 13.16 10.65
CA SER A 81 -4.55 14.55 11.10
C SER A 81 -3.89 15.45 10.04
N ASP A 82 -3.16 14.85 9.11
CA ASP A 82 -2.38 15.54 8.10
C ASP A 82 -2.08 14.64 6.90
N LEU A 83 -1.77 15.29 5.77
CA LEU A 83 -1.47 14.62 4.51
C LEU A 83 -0.17 13.81 4.58
N LEU A 84 0.84 14.28 5.30
CA LEU A 84 2.14 13.62 5.38
C LEU A 84 2.03 12.22 5.99
N THR A 85 1.28 12.11 7.12
CA THR A 85 1.02 10.83 7.78
C THR A 85 0.17 9.92 6.92
N PHE A 86 -0.84 10.48 6.24
CA PHE A 86 -1.70 9.74 5.32
C PHE A 86 -0.93 9.16 4.13
N GLU A 87 -0.12 9.99 3.44
CA GLU A 87 0.66 9.54 2.28
C GLU A 87 1.73 8.51 2.65
N ARG A 88 2.39 8.70 3.79
CA ARG A 88 3.32 7.69 4.32
C ARG A 88 2.63 6.33 4.48
N ASP A 89 1.46 6.31 5.11
CA ASP A 89 0.74 5.06 5.36
C ASP A 89 0.14 4.49 4.06
N ALA A 90 -0.29 5.34 3.13
CA ALA A 90 -0.68 4.93 1.78
C ALA A 90 0.47 4.27 1.00
N CYS A 91 1.70 4.72 1.21
CA CYS A 91 2.89 4.13 0.61
C CYS A 91 3.17 2.71 1.13
N PHE A 92 2.82 2.37 2.38
CA PHE A 92 2.93 1.00 2.87
C PHE A 92 1.99 0.02 2.16
N LEU A 93 0.90 0.52 1.55
CA LEU A 93 -0.06 -0.27 0.77
C LEU A 93 0.23 -0.22 -0.74
N ALA A 94 1.48 -0.06 -1.12
CA ALA A 94 1.93 -0.07 -2.50
C ALA A 94 2.96 -1.16 -2.73
N ARG A 95 3.01 -1.69 -3.96
CA ARG A 95 4.08 -2.56 -4.42
C ARG A 95 5.36 -1.77 -4.65
N ALA A 96 5.22 -0.55 -5.17
CA ALA A 96 6.32 0.30 -5.57
C ALA A 96 5.92 1.78 -5.56
N ILE A 97 6.92 2.65 -5.47
CA ILE A 97 6.79 4.10 -5.49
C ILE A 97 7.81 4.64 -6.48
N ILE A 98 7.35 5.25 -7.57
CA ILE A 98 8.18 5.95 -8.53
C ILE A 98 8.08 7.44 -8.21
N LEU A 99 9.20 8.05 -7.85
CA LEU A 99 9.26 9.46 -7.45
C LEU A 99 10.14 10.26 -8.40
N PHE A 100 9.54 11.15 -9.18
CA PHE A 100 10.24 12.14 -10.01
C PHE A 100 10.68 13.31 -9.12
N VAL A 101 11.99 13.45 -8.93
CA VAL A 101 12.59 14.49 -8.08
C VAL A 101 12.76 15.78 -8.90
N GLU A 102 11.67 16.55 -9.06
CA GLU A 102 11.60 17.65 -10.01
C GLU A 102 10.89 18.92 -9.49
N SER A 103 10.25 18.87 -8.33
CA SER A 103 9.47 19.97 -7.77
C SER A 103 9.72 20.14 -6.27
N PRO A 104 9.41 21.31 -5.67
CA PRO A 104 9.48 21.48 -4.22
C PRO A 104 8.65 20.44 -3.44
N GLY A 105 7.48 20.06 -3.95
CA GLY A 105 6.63 19.03 -3.36
C GLY A 105 7.33 17.66 -3.38
N SER A 106 7.83 17.24 -4.55
CA SER A 106 8.52 15.95 -4.68
C SER A 106 9.83 15.88 -3.87
N LEU A 107 10.50 16.99 -3.61
CA LEU A 107 11.63 17.05 -2.69
C LEU A 107 11.21 16.84 -1.23
N ALA A 108 10.05 17.38 -0.82
CA ALA A 108 9.49 17.14 0.50
C ALA A 108 9.04 15.68 0.65
N GLU A 109 8.35 15.12 -0.35
CA GLU A 109 7.97 13.71 -0.42
C GLU A 109 9.20 12.80 -0.33
N LEU A 110 10.26 13.10 -1.08
CA LEU A 110 11.53 12.35 -1.00
C LEU A 110 12.11 12.37 0.41
N GLY A 111 12.14 13.53 1.06
CA GLY A 111 12.62 13.66 2.44
C GLY A 111 11.80 12.82 3.41
N CYS A 112 10.48 12.82 3.26
CA CYS A 112 9.58 12.00 4.05
C CYS A 112 9.83 10.50 3.82
N LEU A 113 9.75 10.04 2.58
CA LEU A 113 9.91 8.62 2.22
C LEU A 113 11.30 8.09 2.61
N ALA A 114 12.35 8.88 2.36
CA ALA A 114 13.71 8.51 2.72
C ALA A 114 13.94 8.43 4.24
N SER A 115 13.10 9.00 5.07
CA SER A 115 13.21 8.89 6.54
C SER A 115 12.70 7.56 7.11
N HIS A 116 12.01 6.74 6.31
CA HIS A 116 11.37 5.49 6.74
C HIS A 116 12.04 4.26 6.13
N ASP A 117 12.82 3.51 6.91
CA ASP A 117 13.53 2.30 6.46
C ASP A 117 12.62 1.23 5.85
N SER A 118 11.39 1.12 6.33
CA SER A 118 10.40 0.15 5.84
C SER A 118 9.78 0.53 4.48
N ILE A 119 9.90 1.79 4.04
CA ILE A 119 9.42 2.25 2.73
C ILE A 119 10.55 2.22 1.69
N LEU A 120 11.78 2.51 2.09
CA LEU A 120 12.93 2.66 1.19
C LEU A 120 13.06 1.55 0.14
N PRO A 121 12.88 0.25 0.46
CA PRO A 121 12.98 -0.81 -0.54
C PRO A 121 11.95 -0.72 -1.67
N GLN A 122 10.87 0.04 -1.46
CA GLN A 122 9.78 0.22 -2.42
C GLN A 122 9.93 1.52 -3.23
N VAL A 123 10.98 2.33 -3.00
CA VAL A 123 11.16 3.63 -3.65
C VAL A 123 12.15 3.52 -4.81
N LEU A 124 11.72 3.97 -5.98
CA LEU A 124 12.56 4.26 -7.13
C LEU A 124 12.51 5.77 -7.38
N THR A 125 13.65 6.44 -7.33
CA THR A 125 13.76 7.85 -7.68
C THR A 125 14.19 8.02 -9.13
N VAL A 126 13.51 8.90 -9.85
CA VAL A 126 13.94 9.41 -11.17
C VAL A 126 14.55 10.77 -10.96
N VAL A 127 15.84 10.88 -11.24
CA VAL A 127 16.66 12.05 -10.88
C VAL A 127 17.38 12.60 -12.11
N GLN A 128 17.26 13.90 -12.35
CA GLN A 128 18.00 14.56 -13.40
C GLN A 128 19.51 14.58 -13.11
N ARG A 129 20.34 14.38 -14.14
CA ARG A 129 21.81 14.30 -14.05
C ARG A 129 22.44 15.49 -13.33
N GLN A 130 21.85 16.69 -13.48
CA GLN A 130 22.34 17.89 -12.80
C GLN A 130 22.45 17.72 -11.26
N TYR A 131 21.60 16.92 -10.63
CA TYR A 131 21.66 16.64 -9.19
C TYR A 131 22.75 15.62 -8.81
N CYS A 132 23.37 14.99 -9.81
CA CYS A 132 24.45 14.00 -9.66
C CYS A 132 25.84 14.54 -10.05
N GLU A 133 25.92 15.74 -10.62
CA GLU A 133 27.17 16.37 -11.09
C GLU A 133 28.02 16.91 -9.94
N GLN A 134 29.28 17.28 -10.25
CA GLN A 134 30.34 17.49 -9.26
C GLN A 134 30.00 18.52 -8.17
N GLY A 135 29.29 19.60 -8.50
CA GLY A 135 28.83 20.62 -7.53
C GLY A 135 27.68 20.13 -6.65
N ALA A 136 26.78 19.33 -7.21
CA ALA A 136 25.60 18.79 -6.52
C ALA A 136 25.94 17.59 -5.62
N ARG A 137 27.06 16.90 -5.83
CA ARG A 137 27.51 15.73 -5.06
C ARG A 137 27.68 16.01 -3.56
N GLN A 138 27.89 17.25 -3.16
CA GLN A 138 28.04 17.67 -1.76
C GLN A 138 26.75 18.28 -1.19
N SER A 139 25.66 18.25 -1.94
CA SER A 139 24.37 18.77 -1.46
C SER A 139 23.73 17.85 -0.42
N PHE A 140 22.94 18.42 0.47
CA PHE A 140 22.11 17.63 1.41
C PHE A 140 21.20 16.64 0.67
N LEU A 141 20.62 17.06 -0.46
CA LEU A 141 19.77 16.23 -1.29
C LEU A 141 20.49 14.93 -1.71
N ARG A 142 21.73 15.05 -2.22
CA ARG A 142 22.51 13.89 -2.71
C ARG A 142 23.06 13.05 -1.59
N LEU A 143 23.62 13.64 -0.54
CA LEU A 143 24.26 12.94 0.58
C LEU A 143 23.26 12.40 1.60
N GLY A 144 22.06 12.93 1.63
CA GLY A 144 20.97 12.51 2.51
C GLY A 144 19.98 11.59 1.79
N PRO A 145 18.81 12.11 1.39
CA PRO A 145 17.70 11.28 0.94
C PRO A 145 18.01 10.45 -0.32
N LEU A 146 18.66 10.99 -1.35
CA LEU A 146 19.00 10.22 -2.55
C LEU A 146 19.98 9.09 -2.25
N ASN A 147 21.00 9.32 -1.41
CA ASN A 147 21.92 8.27 -1.01
C ASN A 147 21.23 7.13 -0.25
N ARG A 148 20.24 7.45 0.56
CA ARG A 148 19.44 6.42 1.26
C ARG A 148 18.62 5.60 0.30
N VAL A 149 17.92 6.24 -0.65
CA VAL A 149 17.15 5.51 -1.68
C VAL A 149 18.09 4.66 -2.54
N GLN A 150 19.22 5.19 -3.01
CA GLN A 150 20.18 4.44 -3.79
C GLN A 150 20.73 3.18 -3.06
N SER A 151 20.84 3.26 -1.73
CA SER A 151 21.36 2.16 -0.93
C SER A 151 20.33 1.06 -0.60
N HIS A 152 19.03 1.34 -0.66
CA HIS A 152 17.97 0.44 -0.20
C HIS A 152 16.87 0.19 -1.23
N GLY A 153 16.63 1.12 -2.11
CA GLY A 153 15.65 1.08 -3.19
C GLY A 153 16.34 1.09 -4.55
N ALA A 154 15.84 1.93 -5.47
CA ALA A 154 16.42 2.11 -6.79
C ALA A 154 16.53 3.59 -7.19
N GLU A 155 17.48 3.91 -8.05
CA GLU A 155 17.67 5.26 -8.62
C GLU A 155 17.87 5.13 -10.14
N CYS A 156 17.10 5.90 -10.90
CA CYS A 156 17.29 6.11 -12.33
C CYS A 156 17.77 7.53 -12.57
N VAL A 157 18.95 7.68 -13.14
CA VAL A 157 19.51 9.00 -13.50
C VAL A 157 19.25 9.26 -14.98
N ILE A 158 18.42 10.27 -15.27
CA ILE A 158 18.08 10.69 -16.62
C ILE A 158 18.98 11.83 -17.11
N GLY A 159 19.17 11.88 -18.45
CA GLY A 159 20.08 12.83 -19.09
C GLY A 159 19.51 14.22 -19.26
N THR A 160 18.19 14.34 -19.41
CA THR A 160 17.54 15.63 -19.62
C THR A 160 17.63 16.55 -18.40
N ASN A 161 17.81 17.84 -18.65
CA ASN A 161 17.68 18.89 -17.65
C ASN A 161 16.43 19.75 -17.91
N GLN A 162 15.57 19.35 -18.86
CA GLN A 162 14.31 20.02 -19.13
C GLN A 162 13.25 19.59 -18.11
N GLU A 163 12.30 20.46 -17.83
CA GLU A 163 11.25 20.20 -16.83
C GLU A 163 9.99 19.55 -17.46
N THR A 164 9.79 19.76 -18.76
CA THR A 164 8.54 19.42 -19.46
C THR A 164 8.76 18.57 -20.71
N GLU A 165 9.96 18.04 -20.91
CA GLU A 165 10.29 17.17 -22.04
C GLU A 165 11.11 15.98 -21.57
N LEU A 166 10.61 14.79 -21.85
CA LEU A 166 11.27 13.51 -21.54
C LEU A 166 11.69 12.85 -22.87
N PRO A 167 12.99 12.88 -23.24
CA PRO A 167 13.50 12.21 -24.43
C PRO A 167 13.24 10.71 -24.44
N ASP A 168 13.25 10.09 -25.62
CA ASP A 168 12.99 8.65 -25.76
C ASP A 168 14.00 7.80 -24.98
N ASP A 169 15.29 8.11 -25.07
CA ASP A 169 16.36 7.41 -24.35
C ASP A 169 16.16 7.45 -22.81
N ASP A 170 15.75 8.62 -22.27
CA ASP A 170 15.49 8.78 -20.84
C ASP A 170 14.22 8.02 -20.42
N PHE A 171 13.17 8.03 -21.25
CA PHE A 171 11.97 7.24 -20.99
C PHE A 171 12.27 5.75 -20.96
N ASP A 172 13.02 5.26 -21.95
CA ASP A 172 13.40 3.84 -22.03
C ASP A 172 14.27 3.42 -20.85
N ALA A 173 15.20 4.27 -20.42
CA ALA A 173 16.01 4.05 -19.22
C ALA A 173 15.15 3.92 -17.94
N ILE A 174 14.12 4.76 -17.79
CA ILE A 174 13.18 4.66 -16.66
C ILE A 174 12.42 3.33 -16.72
N VAL A 175 11.87 2.96 -17.89
CA VAL A 175 11.11 1.72 -18.10
C VAL A 175 11.96 0.49 -17.79
N GLU A 176 13.19 0.43 -18.31
CA GLU A 176 14.13 -0.67 -18.05
C GLU A 176 14.46 -0.77 -16.54
N THR A 177 14.72 0.37 -15.90
CA THR A 177 14.98 0.40 -14.46
C THR A 177 13.80 -0.15 -13.65
N ILE A 178 12.56 0.23 -14.01
CA ILE A 178 11.34 -0.29 -13.37
C ILE A 178 11.22 -1.81 -13.60
N ASP A 179 11.41 -2.27 -14.82
CA ASP A 179 11.30 -3.69 -15.18
C ASP A 179 12.29 -4.56 -14.40
N GLU A 180 13.54 -4.10 -14.25
CA GLU A 180 14.57 -4.81 -13.48
C GLU A 180 14.30 -4.77 -11.98
N TRP A 181 13.99 -3.59 -11.45
CA TRP A 181 13.78 -3.40 -10.03
C TRP A 181 12.56 -4.16 -9.50
N LEU A 182 11.44 -4.18 -10.23
CA LEU A 182 10.25 -4.93 -9.83
C LEU A 182 10.48 -6.46 -9.77
N LYS A 183 11.47 -6.98 -10.50
CA LYS A 183 11.86 -8.40 -10.41
C LYS A 183 12.57 -8.74 -9.10
N THR A 184 13.22 -7.76 -8.47
CA THR A 184 13.96 -7.97 -7.21
C THR A 184 13.05 -7.92 -5.99
N ASN A 185 11.85 -7.36 -6.10
CA ASN A 185 10.92 -7.20 -4.99
C ASN A 185 10.20 -8.53 -4.69
N PRO A 186 10.40 -9.13 -3.49
CA PRO A 186 9.79 -10.40 -3.15
C PRO A 186 8.28 -10.25 -3.05
N GLN A 187 7.55 -11.14 -3.71
CA GLN A 187 6.08 -11.18 -3.68
C GLN A 187 5.53 -11.87 -2.42
N ARG A 188 6.40 -12.59 -1.71
CA ARG A 188 6.04 -13.37 -0.53
C ARG A 188 7.10 -13.17 0.55
N THR A 189 6.67 -12.77 1.73
CA THR A 189 7.56 -12.50 2.86
C THR A 189 6.97 -13.06 4.16
N ARG A 190 7.85 -13.53 5.06
CA ARG A 190 7.41 -13.95 6.41
C ARG A 190 6.77 -12.75 7.11
N PHE A 191 5.65 -12.99 7.80
CA PHE A 191 4.98 -11.96 8.58
C PHE A 191 5.91 -11.40 9.67
N ASP A 192 5.96 -10.08 9.79
CA ASP A 192 6.72 -9.35 10.79
C ASP A 192 5.79 -8.30 11.42
N PRO A 193 5.50 -8.39 12.74
CA PRO A 193 4.59 -7.46 13.43
C PRO A 193 5.13 -6.02 13.52
N ASN A 194 6.41 -5.79 13.17
CA ASN A 194 7.02 -4.46 13.17
C ASN A 194 6.98 -3.78 11.79
N LYS A 195 6.52 -4.48 10.75
CA LYS A 195 6.39 -3.91 9.41
C LYS A 195 4.99 -3.37 9.18
N PRO A 196 4.81 -2.04 8.97
CA PRO A 196 3.50 -1.43 8.77
C PRO A 196 2.69 -2.09 7.64
N ALA A 197 3.29 -2.36 6.48
CA ALA A 197 2.62 -3.05 5.38
C ALA A 197 2.01 -4.40 5.81
N HIS A 198 2.72 -5.17 6.63
CA HIS A 198 2.23 -6.46 7.14
C HIS A 198 1.06 -6.29 8.11
N ILE A 199 1.10 -5.22 8.92
CA ILE A 199 0.01 -4.90 9.87
C ILE A 199 -1.27 -4.55 9.11
N PHE A 200 -1.18 -3.72 8.08
CA PHE A 200 -2.33 -3.41 7.22
C PHE A 200 -2.92 -4.66 6.57
N LEU A 201 -2.07 -5.48 5.97
CA LEU A 201 -2.53 -6.64 5.22
C LEU A 201 -3.10 -7.73 6.10
N ILE A 202 -2.54 -7.96 7.30
CA ILE A 202 -3.14 -8.91 8.23
C ILE A 202 -4.47 -8.40 8.77
N ALA A 203 -4.61 -7.08 9.04
CA ALA A 203 -5.90 -6.52 9.46
C ALA A 203 -6.98 -6.71 8.40
N ALA A 204 -6.65 -6.45 7.11
CA ALA A 204 -7.57 -6.69 6.00
C ALA A 204 -7.92 -8.18 5.86
N ASP A 205 -6.94 -9.06 6.01
CA ASP A 205 -7.11 -10.51 5.90
C ASP A 205 -7.97 -11.10 7.02
N LEU A 206 -7.85 -10.56 8.24
CA LEU A 206 -8.70 -10.92 9.37
C LEU A 206 -10.16 -10.53 9.14
N VAL A 207 -10.39 -9.36 8.52
CA VAL A 207 -11.74 -8.94 8.11
C VAL A 207 -12.33 -9.91 7.09
N ASP A 208 -11.55 -10.37 6.11
CA ASP A 208 -11.98 -11.37 5.14
C ASP A 208 -12.28 -12.72 5.78
N LEU A 209 -11.45 -13.16 6.73
CA LEU A 209 -11.66 -14.45 7.46
C LEU A 209 -12.90 -14.42 8.34
N MET A 210 -13.12 -13.35 9.08
CA MET A 210 -14.24 -13.23 10.00
C MET A 210 -15.55 -12.84 9.32
N LEU A 211 -15.52 -12.53 8.02
CA LEU A 211 -16.63 -12.08 7.16
C LEU A 211 -17.21 -10.73 7.59
N ILE A 212 -17.43 -10.52 8.87
CA ILE A 212 -17.87 -9.28 9.48
C ILE A 212 -17.21 -9.15 10.86
N SER A 213 -16.61 -8.02 11.14
CA SER A 213 -15.88 -7.80 12.39
C SER A 213 -16.01 -6.37 12.89
N LYS A 214 -15.90 -6.21 14.20
CA LYS A 214 -15.73 -4.91 14.86
C LYS A 214 -14.24 -4.62 15.05
N GLN A 215 -13.89 -3.35 15.16
CA GLN A 215 -12.51 -2.94 15.45
C GLN A 215 -11.93 -3.66 16.68
N THR A 216 -12.70 -3.85 17.75
CA THR A 216 -12.28 -4.56 18.96
C THR A 216 -11.96 -6.03 18.73
N GLU A 217 -12.62 -6.69 17.77
CA GLU A 217 -12.36 -8.09 17.41
C GLU A 217 -11.08 -8.19 16.58
N ILE A 218 -10.89 -7.26 15.65
CA ILE A 218 -9.65 -7.14 14.85
C ILE A 218 -8.46 -6.89 15.78
N ASP A 219 -8.57 -5.92 16.72
CA ASP A 219 -7.55 -5.62 17.73
C ASP A 219 -7.15 -6.84 18.55
N ALA A 220 -8.15 -7.61 19.00
CA ALA A 220 -7.90 -8.82 19.80
C ALA A 220 -7.07 -9.86 19.04
N VAL A 221 -7.34 -10.05 17.74
CA VAL A 221 -6.56 -10.97 16.90
C VAL A 221 -5.20 -10.38 16.54
N LEU A 222 -5.10 -9.08 16.27
CA LEU A 222 -3.82 -8.41 16.03
C LEU A 222 -2.86 -8.55 17.22
N LYS A 223 -3.36 -8.40 18.44
CA LYS A 223 -2.59 -8.63 19.69
C LYS A 223 -2.09 -10.07 19.79
N PHE A 224 -2.87 -11.03 19.35
CA PHE A 224 -2.43 -12.43 19.27
C PHE A 224 -1.27 -12.61 18.26
N TYR A 225 -1.21 -11.80 17.19
CA TYR A 225 -0.08 -11.74 16.25
C TYR A 225 1.11 -10.91 16.74
N GLY A 226 1.06 -10.38 17.97
CA GLY A 226 2.11 -9.53 18.53
C GLY A 226 2.04 -8.06 18.09
N VAL A 227 0.96 -7.67 17.43
CA VAL A 227 0.73 -6.28 16.99
C VAL A 227 -0.08 -5.54 18.06
N ASN A 228 0.51 -4.51 18.66
CA ASN A 228 -0.14 -3.67 19.66
C ASN A 228 -0.27 -2.25 19.12
N LEU A 229 -1.47 -1.86 18.73
CA LEU A 229 -1.80 -0.52 18.24
C LEU A 229 -2.72 0.18 19.24
N ASP A 230 -2.60 1.51 19.29
CA ASP A 230 -3.62 2.33 19.91
C ASP A 230 -4.93 2.26 19.14
N GLU A 231 -6.06 2.39 19.83
CA GLU A 231 -7.40 2.32 19.25
C GLU A 231 -7.58 3.31 18.10
N GLN A 232 -7.04 4.53 18.22
CA GLN A 232 -7.10 5.57 17.20
C GLN A 232 -6.26 5.20 15.98
N ILE A 233 -5.06 4.67 16.18
CA ILE A 233 -4.17 4.23 15.08
C ILE A 233 -4.82 3.07 14.32
N LEU A 234 -5.39 2.09 15.01
CA LEU A 234 -6.12 1.01 14.35
C LEU A 234 -7.33 1.54 13.57
N ALA A 235 -8.08 2.50 14.11
CA ALA A 235 -9.18 3.14 13.39
C ALA A 235 -8.70 3.80 12.09
N GLN A 236 -7.59 4.55 12.13
CA GLN A 236 -6.98 5.17 10.94
C GLN A 236 -6.55 4.10 9.91
N HIS A 237 -5.93 3.01 10.36
CA HIS A 237 -5.55 1.90 9.47
C HIS A 237 -6.77 1.28 8.77
N LEU A 238 -7.87 1.07 9.49
CA LEU A 238 -9.10 0.50 8.92
C LEU A 238 -9.77 1.47 7.93
N GLU A 239 -9.78 2.78 8.22
CA GLU A 239 -10.26 3.80 7.28
C GLU A 239 -9.40 3.83 6.00
N LEU A 240 -8.06 3.74 6.12
CA LEU A 240 -7.16 3.69 4.97
C LEU A 240 -7.37 2.42 4.11
N LEU A 241 -7.53 1.26 4.75
CA LEU A 241 -7.87 0.02 4.06
C LEU A 241 -9.21 0.11 3.32
N SER A 242 -10.18 0.82 3.91
CA SER A 242 -11.48 1.07 3.28
C SER A 242 -11.36 2.07 2.12
N PHE A 243 -10.58 3.11 2.28
CA PHE A 243 -10.27 4.08 1.23
C PHE A 243 -9.69 3.40 -0.02
N PHE A 244 -8.78 2.45 0.18
CA PHE A 244 -8.20 1.66 -0.92
C PHE A 244 -9.01 0.43 -1.32
N LYS A 245 -10.22 0.28 -0.80
CA LYS A 245 -11.15 -0.79 -1.18
C LYS A 245 -10.62 -2.22 -0.94
N LEU A 246 -9.78 -2.40 0.08
CA LEU A 246 -9.43 -3.74 0.57
C LEU A 246 -10.55 -4.27 1.46
N ILE A 247 -11.07 -3.39 2.34
CA ILE A 247 -12.23 -3.67 3.19
C ILE A 247 -13.28 -2.56 2.98
N GLN A 248 -14.46 -2.76 3.55
CA GLN A 248 -15.55 -1.80 3.48
C GLN A 248 -16.11 -1.55 4.89
N LYS A 249 -16.42 -0.29 5.18
CA LYS A 249 -17.05 0.16 6.41
C LYS A 249 -18.57 0.05 6.30
N GLU A 250 -19.19 -0.66 7.23
CA GLU A 250 -20.65 -0.79 7.35
C GLU A 250 -21.13 -0.19 8.67
N VAL A 251 -22.03 0.79 8.60
CA VAL A 251 -22.60 1.46 9.77
C VAL A 251 -24.02 0.95 10.02
N ARG A 252 -24.31 0.48 11.25
CA ARG A 252 -25.64 0.03 11.66
C ARG A 252 -26.01 0.61 13.02
N GLY A 253 -26.83 1.62 13.00
CA GLY A 253 -27.15 2.41 14.20
C GLY A 253 -25.90 3.12 14.72
N ARG A 254 -25.45 2.75 15.91
CA ARG A 254 -24.21 3.30 16.52
C ARG A 254 -23.01 2.37 16.38
N GLU A 255 -23.17 1.23 15.72
CA GLU A 255 -22.11 0.25 15.57
C GLU A 255 -21.46 0.35 14.18
N ILE A 256 -20.14 0.21 14.15
CA ILE A 256 -19.34 0.13 12.94
C ILE A 256 -18.84 -1.31 12.80
N PHE A 257 -19.02 -1.84 11.60
CA PHE A 257 -18.55 -3.15 11.20
C PHE A 257 -17.61 -3.00 9.99
N TRP A 258 -16.69 -3.92 9.87
CA TRP A 258 -15.77 -4.02 8.75
C TRP A 258 -16.03 -5.34 8.04
N VAL A 259 -16.11 -5.29 6.72
CA VAL A 259 -16.35 -6.43 5.84
C VAL A 259 -15.36 -6.38 4.69
N ARG A 260 -15.14 -7.47 3.99
CA ARG A 260 -14.33 -7.48 2.78
C ARG A 260 -14.97 -6.56 1.72
N ALA A 261 -14.17 -5.75 1.05
CA ALA A 261 -14.65 -4.97 -0.09
C ALA A 261 -14.86 -5.86 -1.32
N PRO A 262 -15.93 -5.63 -2.11
CA PRO A 262 -16.15 -6.34 -3.37
C PRO A 262 -14.97 -6.16 -4.33
N GLY A 263 -14.55 -7.24 -4.99
CA GLY A 263 -13.46 -7.20 -5.97
C GLY A 263 -12.06 -7.06 -5.38
N SER A 264 -11.88 -7.09 -4.05
CA SER A 264 -10.56 -7.05 -3.44
C SER A 264 -9.79 -8.37 -3.61
N ASP A 265 -8.45 -8.29 -3.68
CA ASP A 265 -7.53 -9.39 -4.03
C ASP A 265 -7.19 -10.34 -2.87
N ALA A 266 -8.08 -10.52 -1.88
CA ALA A 266 -7.84 -11.49 -0.80
C ALA A 266 -7.62 -12.91 -1.36
N PRO A 267 -6.84 -13.76 -0.70
CA PRO A 267 -6.18 -13.56 0.59
C PRO A 267 -4.86 -12.78 0.49
N TRP A 268 -4.55 -11.99 1.52
CA TRP A 268 -3.26 -11.28 1.64
C TRP A 268 -2.25 -12.01 2.53
N VAL A 269 -2.73 -12.93 3.36
CA VAL A 269 -1.88 -13.70 4.29
C VAL A 269 -2.13 -15.19 4.14
N ASP A 270 -1.05 -15.97 4.01
CA ASP A 270 -1.07 -17.42 4.12
C ASP A 270 -0.83 -17.81 5.59
N HIS A 271 -1.90 -18.13 6.29
CA HIS A 271 -1.85 -18.49 7.70
C HIS A 271 -1.40 -19.94 7.90
N LYS A 272 -0.73 -20.20 9.03
CA LYS A 272 -0.38 -21.54 9.47
C LYS A 272 -1.31 -22.00 10.61
N ALA A 273 -1.57 -23.28 10.65
CA ALA A 273 -2.32 -23.88 11.75
C ALA A 273 -1.37 -24.25 12.91
N LYS A 274 -1.83 -24.12 14.16
CA LYS A 274 -1.10 -24.59 15.36
C LYS A 274 -0.69 -26.05 15.29
N SER A 275 -1.43 -26.87 14.55
CA SER A 275 -1.09 -28.27 14.32
C SER A 275 0.14 -28.50 13.45
N GLY A 276 0.81 -27.43 12.98
CA GLY A 276 2.00 -27.47 12.12
C GLY A 276 1.70 -27.64 10.63
N GLY A 277 0.42 -27.63 10.23
CA GLY A 277 -0.01 -27.75 8.84
C GLY A 277 -0.53 -26.44 8.25
N ARG A 278 -1.11 -26.54 7.06
CA ARG A 278 -1.81 -25.44 6.40
C ARG A 278 -3.11 -25.11 7.15
N PHE A 279 -3.38 -23.83 7.33
CA PHE A 279 -4.69 -23.36 7.80
C PHE A 279 -5.72 -23.45 6.66
N PHE A 280 -6.85 -24.08 6.91
CA PHE A 280 -7.91 -24.25 5.92
C PHE A 280 -8.89 -23.06 5.97
N ARG A 281 -8.56 -21.99 5.28
CA ARG A 281 -9.31 -20.73 5.20
C ARG A 281 -10.80 -20.96 4.92
N GLU A 282 -11.12 -21.71 3.87
CA GLU A 282 -12.50 -21.95 3.45
C GLU A 282 -13.34 -22.69 4.52
N LYS A 283 -12.72 -23.63 5.21
CA LYS A 283 -13.38 -24.32 6.32
C LYS A 283 -13.71 -23.36 7.48
N PHE A 284 -12.77 -22.45 7.77
CA PHE A 284 -13.01 -21.45 8.81
C PHE A 284 -14.09 -20.46 8.37
N LYS A 285 -14.13 -20.04 7.10
CA LYS A 285 -15.16 -19.15 6.56
C LYS A 285 -16.57 -19.77 6.65
N ILE A 286 -16.72 -21.05 6.38
CA ILE A 286 -17.98 -21.75 6.58
C ILE A 286 -18.43 -21.66 8.05
N TYR A 287 -17.52 -21.92 9.00
CA TYR A 287 -17.82 -21.74 10.42
C TYR A 287 -18.19 -20.30 10.77
N ALA A 288 -17.47 -19.31 10.23
CA ALA A 288 -17.76 -17.89 10.42
C ALA A 288 -19.15 -17.52 9.86
N GLU A 289 -19.53 -18.07 8.71
CA GLU A 289 -20.84 -17.86 8.11
C GLU A 289 -21.99 -18.45 8.98
N GLU A 290 -21.81 -19.64 9.49
CA GLU A 290 -22.76 -20.25 10.44
C GLU A 290 -22.91 -19.37 11.70
N TYR A 291 -21.81 -18.87 12.25
CA TYR A 291 -21.81 -17.98 13.41
C TYR A 291 -22.54 -16.67 13.10
N VAL A 292 -22.26 -16.02 11.95
CA VAL A 292 -22.90 -14.78 11.52
C VAL A 292 -24.42 -14.98 11.32
N ASN A 293 -24.80 -16.06 10.66
CA ASN A 293 -26.20 -16.41 10.40
C ASN A 293 -26.98 -16.72 11.69
N GLY A 294 -26.32 -17.24 12.73
CA GLY A 294 -26.87 -17.47 14.06
C GLY A 294 -27.12 -16.20 14.88
N LYS A 295 -26.58 -15.05 14.47
CA LYS A 295 -26.71 -13.76 15.18
C LYS A 295 -27.54 -12.78 14.36
N ILE A 296 -28.78 -12.50 14.73
CA ILE A 296 -29.74 -11.68 13.98
C ILE A 296 -29.14 -10.33 13.51
N ARG A 297 -28.35 -9.67 14.37
CA ARG A 297 -27.71 -8.38 14.03
C ARG A 297 -26.64 -8.54 12.94
N LEU A 298 -25.77 -9.53 13.03
CA LEU A 298 -24.71 -9.78 12.06
C LEU A 298 -25.31 -10.22 10.73
N LYS A 299 -26.31 -11.11 10.76
CA LYS A 299 -27.03 -11.53 9.57
C LYS A 299 -27.66 -10.35 8.80
N SER A 300 -28.18 -9.35 9.51
CA SER A 300 -28.77 -8.16 8.88
C SER A 300 -27.75 -7.28 8.15
N VAL A 301 -26.47 -7.34 8.53
CA VAL A 301 -25.36 -6.66 7.85
C VAL A 301 -24.86 -7.51 6.70
N TYR A 302 -24.55 -8.78 6.95
CA TYR A 302 -24.00 -9.72 5.99
C TYR A 302 -24.94 -10.00 4.80
N GLY A 303 -26.24 -10.17 5.04
CA GLY A 303 -27.22 -10.46 3.99
C GLY A 303 -27.55 -9.29 3.05
N ARG A 304 -26.90 -8.13 3.20
CA ARG A 304 -27.01 -6.97 2.31
C ARG A 304 -25.73 -6.68 1.55
N LEU A 305 -24.70 -7.47 1.78
CA LEU A 305 -23.47 -7.37 1.00
C LEU A 305 -23.75 -7.88 -0.42
N PRO A 306 -23.24 -7.20 -1.47
CA PRO A 306 -23.46 -7.56 -2.86
C PRO A 306 -22.87 -8.90 -3.23
#